data_e78bc680160e539ae5a7449fbb606c2c
#
_entry.id   e78bc680160e539ae5a7449fbb606c2c
#
_cell.length_a   1.000
_cell.length_b   1.000
_cell.length_c   1.000
_cell.angle_alpha   90.00
_cell.angle_beta   90.00
_cell.angle_gamma   90.00
#
_symmetry.space_group_name_H-M   'P 1'
#
loop_
_entity.id
_entity.type
_entity.pdbx_description
1 polymer ?
#
loop_
_entity_poly.entity_id
_entity_poly.type
_entity_poly.pdbx_seq_one_letter_code
_entity_poly.pdbx_strand_id
1 'polypeptide(L)'
;MGARWLANLKSFESTIAPAGDALLARAAYSPAERVLDIGCGGGATTLAIAQAVQPGGEVLGIDISSDLIAATTRRAAAAGITNACFLCADAASVTLPDGPYDRLFSRFGSMFFAEPIPAFVNLRKLLKPGGRIDLAVWGPPQQNPWMLEGMAVARRHVELLAPVPRAPGPFAFEDLDYIREILDGAGFYSADIIAAKGLLAVGGPNATPSQAQQFACNAMAFGQALLDYPGSVQRAVHADLVELYRKHYRADEGVMMGYTAWLVSARA
;
A
#
# COMPACT_ATOMS: atom_id res chain seq x y z
N MET A 1 -14.84 1.74 1.62
CA MET A 1 -13.43 1.44 1.97
C MET A 1 -12.69 2.72 2.36
N GLY A 2 -12.81 3.82 1.63
CA GLY A 2 -12.12 5.09 1.88
C GLY A 2 -12.30 5.73 3.26
N ALA A 3 -13.51 5.78 3.82
CA ALA A 3 -13.78 6.38 5.12
C ALA A 3 -13.04 5.67 6.29
N ARG A 4 -12.91 4.34 6.24
CA ARG A 4 -12.14 3.56 7.24
C ARG A 4 -10.64 3.83 7.14
N TRP A 5 -10.14 3.94 5.91
CA TRP A 5 -8.75 4.33 5.65
C TRP A 5 -8.48 5.72 6.21
N LEU A 6 -9.36 6.66 5.94
CA LEU A 6 -9.21 8.04 6.40
C LEU A 6 -9.18 8.13 7.95
N ALA A 7 -10.07 7.39 8.63
CA ALA A 7 -10.11 7.37 10.10
C ALA A 7 -8.83 6.79 10.74
N ASN A 8 -8.10 5.93 10.03
CA ASN A 8 -6.88 5.27 10.52
C ASN A 8 -5.63 5.67 9.73
N LEU A 9 -5.71 6.73 8.92
CA LEU A 9 -4.71 7.10 7.93
C LEU A 9 -3.29 7.19 8.52
N LYS A 10 -3.13 7.93 9.62
CA LYS A 10 -1.83 8.14 10.26
C LYS A 10 -1.19 6.82 10.71
N SER A 11 -1.96 5.97 11.40
CA SER A 11 -1.46 4.68 11.89
C SER A 11 -1.16 3.74 10.74
N PHE A 12 -1.99 3.77 9.68
CA PHE A 12 -1.77 2.93 8.50
C PHE A 12 -0.52 3.35 7.74
N GLU A 13 -0.39 4.63 7.40
CA GLU A 13 0.77 5.18 6.71
C GLU A 13 2.07 4.89 7.47
N SER A 14 2.09 5.10 8.80
CA SER A 14 3.27 4.82 9.61
C SER A 14 3.59 3.33 9.72
N THR A 15 2.59 2.46 9.76
CA THR A 15 2.81 1.01 9.79
C THR A 15 3.51 0.53 8.51
N ILE A 16 3.08 1.01 7.34
CA ILE A 16 3.63 0.57 6.05
C ILE A 16 4.80 1.44 5.54
N ALA A 17 5.19 2.47 6.30
CA ALA A 17 6.27 3.39 5.92
C ALA A 17 7.58 2.68 5.56
N PRO A 18 8.08 1.67 6.33
CA PRO A 18 9.37 1.06 6.03
C PRO A 18 9.48 0.47 4.62
N ALA A 19 8.41 -0.16 4.12
CA ALA A 19 8.38 -0.67 2.75
C ALA A 19 8.26 0.46 1.71
N GLY A 20 7.53 1.52 2.03
CA GLY A 20 7.40 2.71 1.19
C GLY A 20 8.73 3.46 1.05
N ASP A 21 9.43 3.65 2.16
CA ASP A 21 10.74 4.31 2.18
C ASP A 21 11.79 3.52 1.40
N ALA A 22 11.77 2.19 1.52
CA ALA A 22 12.64 1.32 0.72
C ALA A 22 12.35 1.45 -0.79
N LEU A 23 11.07 1.56 -1.20
CA LEU A 23 10.70 1.77 -2.59
C LEU A 23 11.12 3.15 -3.07
N LEU A 24 10.89 4.21 -2.30
CA LEU A 24 11.29 5.59 -2.64
C LEU A 24 12.81 5.68 -2.80
N ALA A 25 13.59 5.09 -1.90
CA ALA A 25 15.04 5.04 -1.99
C ALA A 25 15.51 4.31 -3.29
N ARG A 26 14.86 3.19 -3.62
CA ARG A 26 15.15 2.44 -4.85
C ARG A 26 14.74 3.19 -6.12
N ALA A 27 13.62 3.91 -6.09
CA ALA A 27 13.14 4.70 -7.20
C ALA A 27 14.17 5.75 -7.60
N ALA A 28 14.88 6.35 -6.64
CA ALA A 28 15.97 7.31 -6.85
C ALA A 28 15.59 8.38 -7.88
N TYR A 29 14.58 9.18 -7.55
CA TYR A 29 14.06 10.22 -8.45
C TYR A 29 15.11 11.27 -8.79
N SER A 30 14.99 11.83 -9.99
CA SER A 30 15.79 12.95 -10.47
C SER A 30 14.95 14.22 -10.55
N PRO A 31 15.58 15.41 -10.46
CA PRO A 31 14.89 16.67 -10.73
C PRO A 31 14.22 16.67 -12.11
N ALA A 32 13.11 17.40 -12.21
CA ALA A 32 12.30 17.58 -13.40
C ALA A 32 11.57 16.31 -13.92
N GLU A 33 11.61 15.17 -13.20
CA GLU A 33 10.79 14.02 -13.57
C GLU A 33 9.30 14.30 -13.34
N ARG A 34 8.45 13.79 -14.25
CA ARG A 34 7.00 13.77 -14.12
C ARG A 34 6.57 12.38 -13.66
N VAL A 35 5.95 12.32 -12.50
CA VAL A 35 5.61 11.05 -11.82
C VAL A 35 4.11 10.91 -11.64
N LEU A 36 3.57 9.71 -11.88
CA LEU A 36 2.21 9.33 -11.53
C LEU A 36 2.25 8.34 -10.36
N ASP A 37 1.63 8.72 -9.22
CA ASP A 37 1.48 7.87 -8.03
C ASP A 37 0.10 7.19 -8.04
N ILE A 38 0.10 5.88 -8.24
CA ILE A 38 -1.08 5.04 -8.45
C ILE A 38 -1.56 4.48 -7.10
N GLY A 39 -2.82 4.77 -6.75
CA GLY A 39 -3.37 4.43 -5.43
C GLY A 39 -2.70 5.27 -4.34
N CYS A 40 -2.61 6.57 -4.55
CA CYS A 40 -1.85 7.51 -3.71
C CYS A 40 -2.38 7.61 -2.26
N GLY A 41 -3.61 7.18 -2.01
CA GLY A 41 -4.22 7.15 -0.68
C GLY A 41 -4.19 8.52 0.01
N GLY A 42 -3.60 8.59 1.20
CA GLY A 42 -3.42 9.83 1.97
C GLY A 42 -2.27 10.73 1.51
N GLY A 43 -1.62 10.38 0.40
CA GLY A 43 -0.63 11.21 -0.25
C GLY A 43 0.77 11.20 0.37
N ALA A 44 1.07 10.35 1.35
CA ALA A 44 2.39 10.36 2.00
C ALA A 44 3.53 10.16 0.99
N THR A 45 3.38 9.21 0.06
CA THR A 45 4.35 8.95 -1.01
C THR A 45 4.34 10.05 -2.06
N THR A 46 3.17 10.51 -2.49
CA THR A 46 3.05 11.60 -3.47
C THR A 46 3.79 12.86 -3.01
N LEU A 47 3.62 13.24 -1.74
CA LEU A 47 4.28 14.42 -1.18
C LEU A 47 5.81 14.23 -1.08
N ALA A 48 6.28 13.04 -0.72
CA ALA A 48 7.70 12.72 -0.70
C ALA A 48 8.31 12.75 -2.12
N ILE A 49 7.61 12.20 -3.11
CA ILE A 49 8.02 12.25 -4.51
C ILE A 49 8.06 13.70 -5.01
N ALA A 50 7.03 14.50 -4.69
CA ALA A 50 6.96 15.90 -5.09
C ALA A 50 8.17 16.72 -4.61
N GLN A 51 8.69 16.41 -3.42
CA GLN A 51 9.93 17.02 -2.93
C GLN A 51 11.17 16.49 -3.67
N ALA A 52 11.20 15.17 -3.94
CA ALA A 52 12.37 14.53 -4.56
C ALA A 52 12.58 14.93 -6.03
N VAL A 53 11.52 15.26 -6.78
CA VAL A 53 11.61 15.64 -8.19
C VAL A 53 11.88 17.14 -8.41
N GLN A 54 12.00 17.92 -7.34
CA GLN A 54 12.36 19.34 -7.45
C GLN A 54 13.86 19.54 -7.80
N PRO A 55 14.20 20.64 -8.51
CA PRO A 55 13.29 21.60 -9.14
C PRO A 55 12.70 21.09 -10.47
N GLY A 56 11.51 21.60 -10.82
CA GLY A 56 10.92 21.47 -12.15
C GLY A 56 10.12 20.17 -12.39
N GLY A 57 10.12 19.22 -11.46
CA GLY A 57 9.32 18.00 -11.55
C GLY A 57 7.92 18.16 -10.97
N GLU A 58 7.00 17.30 -11.42
CA GLU A 58 5.59 17.33 -11.04
C GLU A 58 5.11 15.91 -10.68
N VAL A 59 4.14 15.83 -9.77
CA VAL A 59 3.52 14.55 -9.40
C VAL A 59 2.00 14.64 -9.52
N LEU A 60 1.41 13.65 -10.16
CA LEU A 60 -0.03 13.42 -10.11
C LEU A 60 -0.30 12.20 -9.24
N GLY A 61 -1.03 12.35 -8.13
CA GLY A 61 -1.57 11.24 -7.35
C GLY A 61 -2.96 10.88 -7.83
N ILE A 62 -3.22 9.60 -8.09
CA ILE A 62 -4.56 9.10 -8.42
C ILE A 62 -5.03 8.07 -7.42
N ASP A 63 -6.30 8.14 -7.04
CA ASP A 63 -6.97 7.16 -6.17
C ASP A 63 -8.46 7.10 -6.52
N ILE A 64 -9.11 5.94 -6.32
CA ILE A 64 -10.53 5.79 -6.58
C ILE A 64 -11.42 6.43 -5.49
N SER A 65 -10.84 6.76 -4.34
CA SER A 65 -11.56 7.33 -3.20
C SER A 65 -11.53 8.86 -3.24
N SER A 66 -12.68 9.47 -3.52
CA SER A 66 -12.84 10.92 -3.48
C SER A 66 -12.53 11.52 -2.09
N ASP A 67 -12.82 10.78 -1.01
CA ASP A 67 -12.54 11.21 0.36
C ASP A 67 -11.03 11.30 0.62
N LEU A 68 -10.26 10.31 0.15
CA LEU A 68 -8.81 10.32 0.24
C LEU A 68 -8.21 11.43 -0.61
N ILE A 69 -8.68 11.62 -1.84
CA ILE A 69 -8.25 12.71 -2.72
C ILE A 69 -8.50 14.08 -2.07
N ALA A 70 -9.68 14.28 -1.49
CA ALA A 70 -9.97 15.54 -0.80
C ALA A 70 -9.06 15.76 0.42
N ALA A 71 -8.78 14.71 1.19
CA ALA A 71 -7.91 14.78 2.36
C ALA A 71 -6.46 15.07 1.96
N THR A 72 -5.95 14.38 0.93
CA THR A 72 -4.56 14.54 0.48
C THR A 72 -4.33 15.89 -0.19
N THR A 73 -5.32 16.43 -0.92
CA THR A 73 -5.25 17.79 -1.49
C THR A 73 -5.11 18.85 -0.38
N ARG A 74 -5.90 18.73 0.68
CA ARG A 74 -5.75 19.63 1.86
C ARG A 74 -4.40 19.47 2.53
N ARG A 75 -3.89 18.25 2.64
CA ARG A 75 -2.57 17.96 3.23
C ARG A 75 -1.44 18.59 2.42
N ALA A 76 -1.47 18.49 1.10
CA ALA A 76 -0.50 19.12 0.19
C ALA A 76 -0.49 20.63 0.34
N ALA A 77 -1.68 21.25 0.32
CA ALA A 77 -1.82 22.70 0.52
C ALA A 77 -1.28 23.16 1.89
N ALA A 78 -1.59 22.42 2.97
CA ALA A 78 -1.09 22.72 4.31
C ALA A 78 0.43 22.57 4.43
N ALA A 79 1.04 21.68 3.61
CA ALA A 79 2.49 21.49 3.54
C ALA A 79 3.19 22.47 2.57
N GLY A 80 2.46 23.35 1.90
CA GLY A 80 3.01 24.29 0.92
C GLY A 80 3.56 23.61 -0.35
N ILE A 81 3.11 22.40 -0.66
CA ILE A 81 3.54 21.65 -1.85
C ILE A 81 2.66 22.08 -3.04
N THR A 82 3.30 22.68 -4.05
CA THR A 82 2.62 23.27 -5.22
C THR A 82 2.80 22.46 -6.50
N ASN A 83 3.71 21.48 -6.51
CA ASN A 83 4.01 20.63 -7.67
C ASN A 83 3.40 19.22 -7.54
N ALA A 84 2.40 19.04 -6.68
CA ALA A 84 1.60 17.83 -6.57
C ALA A 84 0.13 18.16 -6.86
N CYS A 85 -0.47 17.40 -7.79
CA CYS A 85 -1.90 17.42 -8.09
C CYS A 85 -2.53 16.07 -7.74
N PHE A 86 -3.87 16.06 -7.58
CA PHE A 86 -4.60 14.84 -7.20
C PHE A 86 -5.87 14.70 -8.03
N LEU A 87 -6.15 13.47 -8.46
CA LEU A 87 -7.29 13.13 -9.28
C LEU A 87 -8.01 11.87 -8.75
N CYS A 88 -9.33 11.98 -8.57
CA CYS A 88 -10.16 10.80 -8.28
C CYS A 88 -10.41 10.05 -9.59
N ALA A 89 -9.73 8.90 -9.78
CA ALA A 89 -9.82 8.11 -11.00
C ALA A 89 -9.44 6.65 -10.74
N ASP A 90 -9.97 5.76 -11.60
CA ASP A 90 -9.53 4.37 -11.65
C ASP A 90 -8.30 4.23 -12.56
N ALA A 91 -7.17 3.90 -11.95
CA ALA A 91 -5.90 3.72 -12.64
C ALA A 91 -5.92 2.60 -13.69
N ALA A 92 -6.82 1.61 -13.54
CA ALA A 92 -6.96 0.52 -14.51
C ALA A 92 -7.44 0.98 -15.88
N SER A 93 -8.17 2.11 -15.94
CA SER A 93 -8.84 2.56 -17.17
C SER A 93 -8.65 4.04 -17.50
N VAL A 94 -8.05 4.83 -16.60
CA VAL A 94 -7.90 6.27 -16.77
C VAL A 94 -7.12 6.63 -18.03
N THR A 95 -7.58 7.67 -18.71
CA THR A 95 -6.85 8.37 -19.78
C THR A 95 -6.47 9.76 -19.26
N LEU A 96 -5.19 10.08 -19.30
CA LEU A 96 -4.67 11.35 -18.81
C LEU A 96 -4.18 12.19 -19.99
N PRO A 97 -4.80 13.36 -20.26
CA PRO A 97 -4.45 14.21 -21.40
C PRO A 97 -3.05 14.81 -21.27
N ASP A 98 -2.59 15.02 -20.04
CA ASP A 98 -1.29 15.66 -19.76
C ASP A 98 -0.11 14.66 -19.71
N GLY A 99 -0.32 13.40 -20.09
CA GLY A 99 0.77 12.41 -20.24
C GLY A 99 1.69 12.73 -21.41
N PRO A 100 2.74 11.93 -21.65
CA PRO A 100 3.19 10.79 -20.85
C PRO A 100 4.08 11.17 -19.66
N TYR A 101 4.24 10.20 -18.70
CA TYR A 101 5.06 10.33 -17.49
C TYR A 101 6.43 9.70 -17.67
N ASP A 102 7.43 10.19 -16.94
CA ASP A 102 8.75 9.56 -16.83
C ASP A 102 8.69 8.31 -15.96
N ARG A 103 7.86 8.38 -14.91
CA ARG A 103 7.77 7.33 -13.89
C ARG A 103 6.33 7.07 -13.47
N LEU A 104 6.05 5.79 -13.21
CA LEU A 104 4.89 5.38 -12.43
C LEU A 104 5.37 4.83 -11.08
N PHE A 105 4.63 5.10 -10.05
CA PHE A 105 4.89 4.62 -8.69
C PHE A 105 3.62 4.03 -8.10
N SER A 106 3.73 2.95 -7.32
CA SER A 106 2.60 2.45 -6.53
C SER A 106 3.09 1.76 -5.27
N ARG A 107 2.61 2.23 -4.12
CA ARG A 107 2.83 1.57 -2.84
C ARG A 107 1.55 0.84 -2.42
N PHE A 108 1.51 -0.47 -2.64
CA PHE A 108 0.40 -1.36 -2.26
C PHE A 108 -0.96 -1.06 -2.91
N GLY A 109 -1.03 -0.17 -3.92
CA GLY A 109 -2.27 0.14 -4.65
C GLY A 109 -2.56 -0.85 -5.77
N SER A 110 -1.53 -1.27 -6.51
CA SER A 110 -1.67 -2.09 -7.71
C SER A 110 -2.17 -3.52 -7.47
N MET A 111 -2.10 -4.03 -6.24
CA MET A 111 -2.60 -5.36 -5.86
C MET A 111 -4.13 -5.49 -5.87
N PHE A 112 -4.84 -4.37 -6.06
CA PHE A 112 -6.31 -4.35 -6.01
C PHE A 112 -6.95 -4.27 -7.39
N PHE A 113 -6.20 -4.35 -8.47
CA PHE A 113 -6.76 -4.44 -9.82
C PHE A 113 -7.50 -5.76 -10.01
N ALA A 114 -8.75 -5.67 -10.48
CA ALA A 114 -9.56 -6.86 -10.77
C ALA A 114 -8.96 -7.68 -11.92
N GLU A 115 -8.48 -6.99 -12.95
CA GLU A 115 -7.81 -7.57 -14.10
C GLU A 115 -6.43 -6.91 -14.27
N PRO A 116 -5.38 -7.45 -13.64
CA PRO A 116 -4.10 -6.77 -13.58
C PRO A 116 -3.42 -6.60 -14.94
N ILE A 117 -3.44 -7.60 -15.83
CA ILE A 117 -2.80 -7.46 -17.14
C ILE A 117 -3.41 -6.30 -17.96
N PRO A 118 -4.74 -6.19 -18.16
CA PRO A 118 -5.36 -5.03 -18.82
C PRO A 118 -5.02 -3.70 -18.12
N ALA A 119 -5.04 -3.68 -16.78
CA ALA A 119 -4.69 -2.49 -16.03
C ALA A 119 -3.24 -2.05 -16.30
N PHE A 120 -2.29 -2.97 -16.27
CA PHE A 120 -0.89 -2.67 -16.56
C PHE A 120 -0.63 -2.30 -18.03
N VAL A 121 -1.40 -2.86 -18.98
CA VAL A 121 -1.41 -2.38 -20.38
C VAL A 121 -1.83 -0.92 -20.44
N ASN A 122 -2.86 -0.51 -19.69
CA ASN A 122 -3.26 0.88 -19.61
C ASN A 122 -2.17 1.76 -18.98
N LEU A 123 -1.61 1.33 -17.85
CA LEU A 123 -0.54 2.04 -17.17
C LEU A 123 0.69 2.24 -18.07
N ARG A 124 1.07 1.22 -18.84
CA ARG A 124 2.20 1.34 -19.78
C ARG A 124 2.01 2.44 -20.81
N LYS A 125 0.78 2.67 -21.28
CA LYS A 125 0.46 3.76 -22.24
C LYS A 125 0.64 5.15 -21.62
N LEU A 126 0.62 5.28 -20.31
CA LEU A 126 0.84 6.54 -19.60
C LEU A 126 2.33 6.87 -19.43
N LEU A 127 3.23 5.92 -19.72
CA LEU A 127 4.68 6.12 -19.66
C LEU A 127 5.25 6.60 -21.00
N LYS A 128 6.30 7.41 -20.91
CA LYS A 128 7.19 7.67 -22.05
C LYS A 128 7.86 6.39 -22.50
N PRO A 129 8.26 6.25 -23.77
CA PRO A 129 9.13 5.15 -24.21
C PRO A 129 10.37 5.06 -23.32
N GLY A 130 10.65 3.87 -22.75
CA GLY A 130 11.73 3.65 -21.79
C GLY A 130 11.47 4.19 -20.37
N GLY A 131 10.31 4.78 -20.12
CA GLY A 131 9.89 5.17 -18.78
C GLY A 131 9.83 3.96 -17.83
N ARG A 132 9.80 4.21 -16.51
CA ARG A 132 9.89 3.14 -15.49
C ARG A 132 8.68 3.11 -14.58
N ILE A 133 8.24 1.91 -14.24
CA ILE A 133 7.30 1.66 -13.16
C ILE A 133 8.05 1.11 -11.94
N ASP A 134 7.71 1.62 -10.74
CA ASP A 134 8.23 1.16 -9.46
C ASP A 134 7.07 0.82 -8.52
N LEU A 135 7.03 -0.43 -8.03
CA LEU A 135 5.94 -0.94 -7.22
C LEU A 135 6.46 -1.54 -5.91
N ALA A 136 5.72 -1.34 -4.82
CA ALA A 136 5.81 -2.19 -3.63
C ALA A 136 4.53 -3.01 -3.51
N VAL A 137 4.66 -4.32 -3.38
CA VAL A 137 3.57 -5.27 -3.16
C VAL A 137 3.96 -6.22 -2.03
N TRP A 138 2.98 -6.76 -1.28
CA TRP A 138 3.32 -7.70 -0.22
C TRP A 138 3.83 -9.03 -0.79
N GLY A 139 4.88 -9.56 -0.17
CA GLY A 139 5.33 -10.94 -0.38
C GLY A 139 4.40 -11.96 0.29
N PRO A 140 4.76 -13.26 0.31
CA PRO A 140 3.90 -14.32 0.81
C PRO A 140 3.40 -14.07 2.23
N PRO A 141 2.15 -14.47 2.56
CA PRO A 141 1.56 -14.27 3.90
C PRO A 141 2.45 -14.81 5.03
N GLN A 142 3.12 -15.95 4.80
CA GLN A 142 4.03 -16.59 5.76
C GLN A 142 5.24 -15.74 6.12
N GLN A 143 5.59 -14.78 5.26
CA GLN A 143 6.66 -13.82 5.48
C GLN A 143 6.12 -12.45 5.97
N ASN A 144 4.82 -12.37 6.24
CA ASN A 144 4.12 -11.18 6.74
C ASN A 144 3.34 -11.49 8.03
N PRO A 145 4.04 -11.91 9.11
CA PRO A 145 3.40 -12.28 10.38
C PRO A 145 2.51 -11.18 10.94
N TRP A 146 2.80 -9.90 10.68
CA TRP A 146 1.99 -8.78 11.14
C TRP A 146 0.53 -8.81 10.64
N MET A 147 0.26 -9.40 9.46
CA MET A 147 -1.10 -9.64 8.97
C MET A 147 -1.58 -11.06 9.29
N LEU A 148 -0.70 -12.06 9.13
CA LEU A 148 -1.08 -13.47 9.23
C LEU A 148 -1.47 -13.87 10.66
N GLU A 149 -0.70 -13.46 11.66
CA GLU A 149 -0.93 -13.87 13.05
C GLU A 149 -2.22 -13.28 13.60
N GLY A 150 -2.53 -12.01 13.32
CA GLY A 150 -3.80 -11.40 13.69
C GLY A 150 -5.01 -12.09 13.06
N MET A 151 -4.91 -12.47 11.79
CA MET A 151 -5.94 -13.26 11.11
C MET A 151 -6.08 -14.67 11.70
N ALA A 152 -4.98 -15.31 12.08
CA ALA A 152 -4.99 -16.62 12.74
C ALA A 152 -5.67 -16.57 14.12
N VAL A 153 -5.46 -15.49 14.89
CA VAL A 153 -6.20 -15.24 16.14
C VAL A 153 -7.69 -15.12 15.87
N ALA A 154 -8.10 -14.29 14.91
CA ALA A 154 -9.52 -14.09 14.61
C ALA A 154 -10.21 -15.40 14.19
N ARG A 155 -9.56 -16.23 13.38
CA ARG A 155 -10.07 -17.54 12.91
C ARG A 155 -10.36 -18.55 14.01
N ARG A 156 -9.83 -18.37 15.22
CA ARG A 156 -10.17 -19.23 16.36
C ARG A 156 -11.57 -18.98 16.90
N HIS A 157 -12.13 -17.83 16.61
CA HIS A 157 -13.40 -17.35 17.14
C HIS A 157 -14.48 -17.13 16.09
N VAL A 158 -14.08 -16.85 14.86
CA VAL A 158 -14.99 -16.49 13.77
C VAL A 158 -14.62 -17.22 12.48
N GLU A 159 -15.63 -17.51 11.69
CA GLU A 159 -15.42 -18.07 10.35
C GLU A 159 -15.00 -16.94 9.41
N LEU A 160 -13.84 -17.10 8.78
CA LEU A 160 -13.34 -16.18 7.77
C LEU A 160 -13.18 -16.92 6.45
N LEU A 161 -13.65 -16.31 5.39
CA LEU A 161 -13.48 -16.86 4.04
C LEU A 161 -12.01 -17.17 3.77
N ALA A 162 -11.79 -18.31 3.11
CA ALA A 162 -10.45 -18.64 2.62
C ALA A 162 -10.01 -17.62 1.56
N PRO A 163 -8.75 -17.19 1.57
CA PRO A 163 -8.24 -16.32 0.52
C PRO A 163 -8.27 -17.06 -0.83
N VAL A 164 -8.71 -16.35 -1.86
CA VAL A 164 -8.64 -16.85 -3.23
C VAL A 164 -7.30 -16.39 -3.82
N PRO A 165 -6.46 -17.30 -4.30
CA PRO A 165 -5.18 -16.93 -4.91
C PRO A 165 -5.39 -15.93 -6.06
N ARG A 166 -4.49 -14.95 -6.16
CA ARG A 166 -4.49 -13.91 -7.20
C ARG A 166 -5.73 -12.98 -7.20
N ALA A 167 -6.72 -13.19 -6.31
CA ALA A 167 -7.85 -12.27 -6.18
C ALA A 167 -7.38 -10.90 -5.65
N PRO A 168 -8.03 -9.79 -6.06
CA PRO A 168 -7.68 -8.45 -5.59
C PRO A 168 -7.58 -8.36 -4.08
N GLY A 169 -6.43 -7.94 -3.58
CA GLY A 169 -6.17 -7.88 -2.14
C GLY A 169 -4.68 -7.81 -1.79
N PRO A 170 -4.36 -7.76 -0.49
CA PRO A 170 -2.98 -7.56 -0.05
C PRO A 170 -1.98 -8.59 -0.60
N PHE A 171 -2.40 -9.82 -0.82
CA PHE A 171 -1.53 -10.91 -1.28
C PHE A 171 -1.76 -11.31 -2.74
N ALA A 172 -2.48 -10.50 -3.53
CA ALA A 172 -2.74 -10.80 -4.94
C ALA A 172 -1.45 -10.99 -5.76
N PHE A 173 -0.37 -10.30 -5.38
CA PHE A 173 0.93 -10.30 -6.07
C PHE A 173 2.03 -10.95 -5.21
N GLU A 174 1.68 -11.91 -4.36
CA GLU A 174 2.64 -12.61 -3.50
C GLU A 174 3.65 -13.47 -4.29
N ASP A 175 3.20 -14.00 -5.43
CA ASP A 175 3.95 -14.89 -6.30
C ASP A 175 4.78 -14.10 -7.32
N LEU A 176 6.08 -14.33 -7.32
CA LEU A 176 7.03 -13.67 -8.23
C LEU A 176 6.78 -14.00 -9.70
N ASP A 177 6.37 -15.24 -10.00
CA ASP A 177 6.11 -15.64 -11.38
C ASP A 177 4.82 -14.99 -11.89
N TYR A 178 3.84 -14.80 -11.03
CA TYR A 178 2.65 -14.04 -11.39
C TYR A 178 2.94 -12.56 -11.63
N ILE A 179 3.82 -11.94 -10.86
CA ILE A 179 4.26 -10.56 -11.12
C ILE A 179 4.92 -10.47 -12.51
N ARG A 180 5.79 -11.42 -12.85
CA ARG A 180 6.42 -11.47 -14.18
C ARG A 180 5.39 -11.68 -15.30
N GLU A 181 4.45 -12.61 -15.10
CA GLU A 181 3.33 -12.85 -16.03
C GLU A 181 2.56 -11.56 -16.33
N ILE A 182 2.24 -10.75 -15.30
CA ILE A 182 1.55 -9.48 -15.46
C ILE A 182 2.40 -8.47 -16.24
N LEU A 183 3.66 -8.31 -15.89
CA LEU A 183 4.54 -7.34 -16.53
C LEU A 183 4.81 -7.71 -18.00
N ASP A 184 5.12 -8.96 -18.27
CA ASP A 184 5.36 -9.47 -19.63
C ASP A 184 4.08 -9.38 -20.49
N GLY A 185 2.92 -9.79 -19.93
CA GLY A 185 1.63 -9.70 -20.59
C GLY A 185 1.20 -8.26 -20.90
N ALA A 186 1.68 -7.29 -20.13
CA ALA A 186 1.45 -5.87 -20.38
C ALA A 186 2.52 -5.23 -21.27
N GLY A 187 3.56 -5.96 -21.66
CA GLY A 187 4.64 -5.51 -22.53
C GLY A 187 5.72 -4.67 -21.82
N PHE A 188 5.81 -4.75 -20.49
CA PHE A 188 6.97 -4.23 -19.77
C PHE A 188 8.18 -5.16 -19.97
N TYR A 189 9.38 -4.60 -19.84
CA TYR A 189 10.63 -5.35 -19.98
C TYR A 189 11.64 -4.98 -18.89
N SER A 190 12.74 -5.73 -18.81
CA SER A 190 13.80 -5.53 -17.79
C SER A 190 13.26 -5.49 -16.37
N ALA A 191 12.33 -6.39 -16.05
CA ALA A 191 11.79 -6.51 -14.71
C ALA A 191 12.88 -6.92 -13.72
N ASP A 192 13.05 -6.10 -12.67
CA ASP A 192 13.96 -6.36 -11.54
C ASP A 192 13.15 -6.36 -10.25
N ILE A 193 13.18 -7.48 -9.53
CA ILE A 193 12.38 -7.70 -8.33
C ILE A 193 13.32 -8.07 -7.19
N ILE A 194 13.28 -7.28 -6.12
CA ILE A 194 14.03 -7.57 -4.89
C ILE A 194 13.11 -7.64 -3.68
N ALA A 195 13.56 -8.33 -2.64
CA ALA A 195 12.84 -8.38 -1.38
C ALA A 195 13.29 -7.22 -0.46
N ALA A 196 12.32 -6.44 0.02
CA ALA A 196 12.50 -5.59 1.19
C ALA A 196 11.96 -6.36 2.41
N LYS A 197 12.82 -6.59 3.39
CA LYS A 197 12.49 -7.31 4.63
C LYS A 197 12.88 -6.47 5.84
N GLY A 198 12.09 -6.56 6.91
CA GLY A 198 12.39 -5.84 8.13
C GLY A 198 11.30 -5.99 9.17
N LEU A 199 11.27 -5.05 10.09
CA LEU A 199 10.22 -4.90 11.08
C LEU A 199 9.39 -3.66 10.77
N LEU A 200 8.11 -3.73 11.06
CA LEU A 200 7.21 -2.58 11.06
C LEU A 200 6.49 -2.47 12.41
N ALA A 201 6.12 -1.26 12.78
CA ALA A 201 5.38 -0.99 14.00
C ALA A 201 3.88 -1.11 13.72
N VAL A 202 3.23 -2.17 14.18
CA VAL A 202 1.79 -2.39 13.99
C VAL A 202 0.99 -1.34 14.76
N GLY A 203 0.21 -0.54 14.04
CA GLY A 203 -0.52 0.60 14.60
C GLY A 203 0.29 1.89 14.69
N GLY A 204 1.54 1.86 14.22
CA GLY A 204 2.48 2.99 14.20
C GLY A 204 3.54 2.94 15.31
N PRO A 205 4.55 3.83 15.26
CA PRO A 205 5.59 3.90 16.26
C PRO A 205 5.04 4.09 17.68
N ASN A 206 5.64 3.42 18.65
CA ASN A 206 5.26 3.45 20.06
C ASN A 206 3.83 2.95 20.37
N ALA A 207 3.14 2.31 19.40
CA ALA A 207 1.81 1.78 19.64
C ALA A 207 1.84 0.70 20.74
N THR A 208 0.98 0.86 21.74
CA THR A 208 0.75 -0.16 22.76
C THR A 208 0.05 -1.38 22.16
N PRO A 209 0.09 -2.57 22.79
CA PRO A 209 -0.63 -3.75 22.33
C PRO A 209 -2.14 -3.49 22.10
N SER A 210 -2.77 -2.67 22.92
CA SER A 210 -4.19 -2.29 22.74
C SER A 210 -4.40 -1.40 21.52
N GLN A 211 -3.49 -0.47 21.24
CA GLN A 211 -3.55 0.37 20.04
C GLN A 211 -3.29 -0.44 18.77
N ALA A 212 -2.34 -1.38 18.81
CA ALA A 212 -2.10 -2.31 17.70
C ALA A 212 -3.31 -3.21 17.42
N GLN A 213 -3.99 -3.71 18.49
CA GLN A 213 -5.24 -4.47 18.37
C GLN A 213 -6.33 -3.61 17.71
N GLN A 214 -6.52 -2.39 18.17
CA GLN A 214 -7.51 -1.48 17.60
C GLN A 214 -7.22 -1.18 16.13
N PHE A 215 -5.95 -0.91 15.80
CA PHE A 215 -5.50 -0.73 14.42
C PHE A 215 -5.82 -1.98 13.56
N ALA A 216 -5.47 -3.18 14.02
CA ALA A 216 -5.69 -4.41 13.26
C ALA A 216 -7.19 -4.65 13.00
N CYS A 217 -8.06 -4.45 14.00
CA CYS A 217 -9.51 -4.55 13.82
C CYS A 217 -10.06 -3.48 12.85
N ASN A 218 -9.45 -2.31 12.81
CA ASN A 218 -9.90 -1.25 11.92
C ASN A 218 -9.34 -1.39 10.48
N ALA A 219 -8.12 -1.88 10.33
CA ALA A 219 -7.42 -1.91 9.05
C ALA A 219 -7.59 -3.24 8.29
N MET A 220 -7.68 -4.37 8.99
CA MET A 220 -7.69 -5.69 8.35
C MET A 220 -9.11 -6.20 8.07
N ALA A 221 -9.22 -7.09 7.09
CA ALA A 221 -10.51 -7.64 6.64
C ALA A 221 -11.30 -8.36 7.75
N PHE A 222 -10.61 -9.09 8.63
CA PHE A 222 -11.27 -9.81 9.73
C PHE A 222 -12.01 -8.87 10.70
N GLY A 223 -11.53 -7.64 10.86
CA GLY A 223 -12.19 -6.67 11.73
C GLY A 223 -13.57 -6.26 11.23
N GLN A 224 -13.80 -6.26 9.90
CA GLN A 224 -15.13 -6.04 9.34
C GLN A 224 -16.04 -7.25 9.58
N ALA A 225 -15.52 -8.46 9.30
CA ALA A 225 -16.27 -9.68 9.56
C ALA A 225 -16.67 -9.82 11.04
N LEU A 226 -15.82 -9.36 11.95
CA LEU A 226 -16.07 -9.41 13.38
C LEU A 226 -17.30 -8.61 13.83
N LEU A 227 -17.69 -7.57 13.10
CA LEU A 227 -18.85 -6.73 13.44
C LEU A 227 -20.18 -7.51 13.38
N ASP A 228 -20.25 -8.60 12.62
CA ASP A 228 -21.44 -9.44 12.46
C ASP A 228 -21.59 -10.46 13.61
N TYR A 229 -20.62 -10.54 14.53
CA TYR A 229 -20.61 -11.50 15.63
C TYR A 229 -21.03 -10.87 16.97
N PRO A 230 -21.56 -11.69 17.93
CA PRO A 230 -21.95 -11.21 19.25
C PRO A 230 -20.81 -10.49 19.98
N GLY A 231 -21.15 -9.49 20.78
CA GLY A 231 -20.16 -8.69 21.53
C GLY A 231 -19.25 -9.52 22.46
N SER A 232 -19.69 -10.69 22.94
CA SER A 232 -18.83 -11.63 23.69
C SER A 232 -17.70 -12.19 22.84
N VAL A 233 -17.99 -12.56 21.57
CA VAL A 233 -17.00 -13.05 20.61
C VAL A 233 -16.03 -11.93 20.23
N GLN A 234 -16.56 -10.72 19.96
CA GLN A 234 -15.72 -9.55 19.67
C GLN A 234 -14.71 -9.28 20.80
N ARG A 235 -15.17 -9.29 22.06
CA ARG A 235 -14.29 -9.11 23.22
C ARG A 235 -13.23 -10.21 23.35
N ALA A 236 -13.58 -11.47 23.07
CA ALA A 236 -12.62 -12.57 23.10
C ALA A 236 -11.51 -12.39 22.05
N VAL A 237 -11.88 -12.06 20.81
CA VAL A 237 -10.90 -11.74 19.75
C VAL A 237 -10.02 -10.56 20.12
N HIS A 238 -10.60 -9.48 20.67
CA HIS A 238 -9.83 -8.31 21.10
C HIS A 238 -8.83 -8.67 22.20
N ALA A 239 -9.22 -9.46 23.20
CA ALA A 239 -8.33 -9.90 24.28
C ALA A 239 -7.17 -10.74 23.75
N ASP A 240 -7.45 -11.70 22.87
CA ASP A 240 -6.45 -12.58 22.30
C ASP A 240 -5.48 -11.83 21.37
N LEU A 241 -5.97 -10.82 20.64
CA LEU A 241 -5.11 -9.94 19.83
C LEU A 241 -4.17 -9.10 20.71
N VAL A 242 -4.66 -8.59 21.83
CA VAL A 242 -3.80 -7.85 22.78
C VAL A 242 -2.70 -8.77 23.32
N GLU A 243 -3.03 -10.02 23.67
CA GLU A 243 -2.03 -11.01 24.12
C GLU A 243 -1.02 -11.35 23.02
N LEU A 244 -1.47 -11.48 21.76
CA LEU A 244 -0.58 -11.62 20.61
C LEU A 244 0.41 -10.47 20.55
N TYR A 245 -0.09 -9.24 20.55
CA TYR A 245 0.74 -8.04 20.36
C TYR A 245 1.64 -7.76 21.55
N ARG A 246 1.32 -8.19 22.77
CA ARG A 246 2.25 -8.15 23.92
C ARG A 246 3.54 -8.92 23.68
N LYS A 247 3.48 -10.03 22.97
CA LYS A 247 4.67 -10.84 22.64
C LYS A 247 5.65 -10.12 21.72
N HIS A 248 5.14 -9.19 20.93
CA HIS A 248 5.92 -8.42 19.94
C HIS A 248 6.20 -6.98 20.41
N TYR A 249 5.71 -6.61 21.60
CA TYR A 249 5.89 -5.27 22.14
C TYR A 249 7.33 -5.04 22.62
N ARG A 250 7.90 -3.94 22.19
CA ARG A 250 9.19 -3.42 22.64
C ARG A 250 8.99 -2.03 23.20
N ALA A 251 9.58 -1.77 24.37
CA ALA A 251 9.58 -0.42 24.93
C ALA A 251 10.23 0.54 23.94
N ASP A 252 9.65 1.73 23.80
CA ASP A 252 10.12 2.81 22.92
C ASP A 252 10.07 2.54 21.39
N GLU A 253 9.71 1.33 20.95
CA GLU A 253 9.52 1.01 19.53
C GLU A 253 8.05 0.74 19.18
N GLY A 254 7.29 0.13 20.10
CA GLY A 254 5.92 -0.32 19.89
C GLY A 254 5.82 -1.81 19.59
N VAL A 255 4.76 -2.23 18.90
CA VAL A 255 4.53 -3.63 18.51
C VAL A 255 5.25 -3.93 17.21
N MET A 256 6.44 -4.53 17.30
CA MET A 256 7.34 -4.77 16.16
C MET A 256 7.16 -6.15 15.57
N MET A 257 6.70 -6.23 14.33
CA MET A 257 6.48 -7.50 13.61
C MET A 257 7.15 -7.51 12.25
N GLY A 258 7.54 -8.71 11.80
CA GLY A 258 8.23 -8.90 10.53
C GLY A 258 7.34 -8.59 9.31
N TYR A 259 7.97 -8.09 8.26
CA TYR A 259 7.34 -7.96 6.94
C TYR A 259 8.29 -8.37 5.82
N THR A 260 7.70 -8.73 4.69
CA THR A 260 8.37 -8.86 3.39
C THR A 260 7.50 -8.21 2.33
N ALA A 261 8.10 -7.31 1.57
CA ALA A 261 7.51 -6.73 0.38
C ALA A 261 8.42 -7.01 -0.83
N TRP A 262 7.81 -7.23 -2.00
CA TRP A 262 8.53 -7.21 -3.26
C TRP A 262 8.60 -5.76 -3.76
N LEU A 263 9.82 -5.30 -4.01
CA LEU A 263 10.07 -4.04 -4.71
C LEU A 263 10.34 -4.39 -6.18
N VAL A 264 9.45 -3.97 -7.04
CA VAL A 264 9.42 -4.29 -8.46
C VAL A 264 9.75 -3.04 -9.26
N SER A 265 10.67 -3.15 -10.20
CA SER A 265 10.93 -2.11 -11.20
C SER A 265 10.90 -2.73 -12.59
N ALA A 266 10.28 -2.06 -13.57
CA ALA A 266 10.27 -2.49 -14.97
C ALA A 266 10.19 -1.27 -15.90
N ARG A 267 10.51 -1.45 -17.19
CA ARG A 267 10.50 -0.40 -18.22
C ARG A 267 9.36 -0.59 -19.22
N ALA A 268 8.88 0.55 -19.78
CA ALA A 268 7.81 0.58 -20.79
C ALA A 268 8.37 0.54 -22.23
#